data_0e5d5355ed737daa40a4ba30239874c4
#
_entry.id   0e5d5355ed737daa40a4ba30239874c4
#
_cell.length_a   1.000
_cell.length_b   1.000
_cell.length_c   1.000
_cell.angle_alpha   90.00
_cell.angle_beta   90.00
_cell.angle_gamma   90.00
#
_symmetry.space_group_name_H-M   'P 1'
#
loop_
_entity.id
_entity.type
_entity.pdbx_description
1 polymer ?
#
loop_
_entity_poly.entity_id
_entity_poly.type
_entity_poly.pdbx_seq_one_letter_code
_entity_poly.pdbx_strand_id
1 'polypeptide(L)' 'MDETIGSLISRLAQTNIELWHEEDKARVEDDHQVAQAKRAIDRLNQQRNDLIERIDAEVRRVIGAERARG' A
#
# COMPACT_ATOMS: atom_id res chain seq x y z
N MET A 1 -18.04 0.36 6.60
CA MET A 1 -17.32 -0.33 7.68
C MET A 1 -15.96 0.33 7.88
N ASP A 2 -15.66 0.72 9.09
CA ASP A 2 -14.42 1.43 9.38
C ASP A 2 -13.23 0.48 9.28
N GLU A 3 -12.18 0.91 8.61
CA GLU A 3 -10.95 0.14 8.53
C GLU A 3 -10.15 0.31 9.82
N THR A 4 -9.72 -0.81 10.38
CA THR A 4 -8.83 -0.79 11.54
C THR A 4 -7.38 -0.60 11.09
N ILE A 5 -6.51 -0.20 12.01
CA ILE A 5 -5.07 -0.10 11.74
C ILE A 5 -4.52 -1.46 11.30
N GLY A 6 -4.94 -2.54 11.96
CA GLY A 6 -4.52 -3.89 11.58
C GLY A 6 -4.95 -4.26 10.16
N SER A 7 -6.17 -3.92 9.79
CA SER A 7 -6.69 -4.14 8.43
C SER A 7 -5.87 -3.37 7.40
N LEU A 8 -5.54 -2.12 7.67
CA LEU A 8 -4.73 -1.29 6.78
C LEU A 8 -3.31 -1.86 6.62
N ILE A 9 -2.71 -2.33 7.72
CA ILE A 9 -1.38 -2.95 7.68
C ILE A 9 -1.41 -4.24 6.85
N SER A 10 -2.45 -5.06 7.00
CA SER A 10 -2.62 -6.29 6.21
C SER A 10 -2.72 -5.97 4.72
N ARG A 11 -3.47 -4.94 4.36
CA ARG A 11 -3.59 -4.50 2.96
C ARG A 11 -2.27 -3.98 2.42
N LEU A 12 -1.51 -3.26 3.25
CA LEU A 12 -0.19 -2.78 2.86
C LEU A 12 0.76 -3.94 2.59
N ALA A 13 0.76 -4.95 3.45
CA ALA A 13 1.58 -6.14 3.27
C ALA A 13 1.23 -6.85 1.96
N GLN A 14 -0.06 -7.02 1.68
CA GLN A 14 -0.53 -7.64 0.44
C GLN A 14 -0.11 -6.82 -0.78
N THR A 15 -0.23 -5.49 -0.71
CA THR A 15 0.18 -4.59 -1.79
C THR A 15 1.67 -4.74 -2.08
N ASN A 16 2.50 -4.85 -1.05
CA ASN A 16 3.94 -5.05 -1.21
C ASN A 16 4.26 -6.38 -1.89
N ILE A 17 3.52 -7.44 -1.58
CA ILE A 17 3.68 -8.75 -2.23
C ILE A 17 3.30 -8.65 -3.71
N GLU A 18 2.19 -7.99 -4.02
CA GLU A 18 1.74 -7.77 -5.40
C GLU A 18 2.75 -6.96 -6.20
N LEU A 19 3.33 -5.92 -5.58
CA LEU A 19 4.40 -5.12 -6.19
C LEU A 19 5.60 -5.99 -6.54
N TRP A 20 6.01 -6.84 -5.64
CA TRP A 20 7.13 -7.73 -5.86
C TRP A 20 6.88 -8.66 -7.05
N HIS A 21 5.67 -9.22 -7.14
CA HIS A 21 5.30 -10.08 -8.26
C HIS A 21 5.33 -9.32 -9.59
N GLU A 22 4.83 -8.08 -9.61
CA GLU A 22 4.85 -7.25 -10.82
C GLU A 22 6.26 -6.85 -11.23
N GLU A 23 7.14 -6.58 -10.25
CA GLU A 23 8.55 -6.30 -10.53
C GLU A 23 9.24 -7.51 -11.17
N ASP A 24 8.92 -8.73 -10.73
CA ASP A 24 9.44 -9.94 -11.35
C ASP A 24 8.95 -10.09 -12.78
N LYS A 25 7.69 -9.76 -13.05
CA LYS A 25 7.15 -9.78 -14.42
C LYS A 25 7.84 -8.76 -15.32
N ALA A 26 8.26 -7.63 -14.78
CA ALA A 26 8.94 -6.59 -15.54
C ALA A 26 10.34 -7.00 -15.99
N ARG A 27 10.88 -8.11 -15.48
CA ARG A 27 12.20 -8.62 -15.85
C ARG A 27 12.18 -9.54 -17.06
N VAL A 28 11.00 -9.90 -17.58
CA VAL A 28 10.90 -10.73 -18.77
C VAL A 28 11.19 -9.91 -20.03
N GLU A 29 11.52 -10.57 -21.14
CA GLU A 29 11.93 -9.90 -22.38
C GLU A 29 10.77 -9.42 -23.24
N ASP A 30 9.53 -9.80 -22.93
CA ASP A 30 8.36 -9.41 -23.70
C ASP A 30 7.96 -7.96 -23.38
N ASP A 31 8.14 -7.06 -24.34
CA ASP A 31 7.87 -5.62 -24.18
C ASP A 31 6.44 -5.34 -23.75
N HIS A 32 5.48 -6.12 -24.25
CA HIS A 32 4.07 -5.95 -23.90
C HIS A 32 3.83 -6.28 -22.43
N GLN A 33 4.40 -7.38 -21.94
CA GLN A 33 4.30 -7.78 -20.54
C GLN A 33 5.03 -6.78 -19.63
N VAL A 34 6.17 -6.29 -20.06
CA VAL A 34 6.93 -5.27 -19.31
C VAL A 34 6.10 -3.99 -19.18
N ALA A 35 5.47 -3.53 -20.26
CA ALA A 35 4.63 -2.33 -20.24
C ALA A 35 3.43 -2.50 -19.30
N GLN A 36 2.78 -3.67 -19.33
CA GLN A 36 1.67 -3.97 -18.43
C GLN A 36 2.13 -3.99 -16.97
N ALA A 37 3.27 -4.63 -16.71
CA ALA A 37 3.83 -4.71 -15.36
C ALA A 37 4.16 -3.33 -14.82
N LYS A 38 4.74 -2.45 -15.64
CA LYS A 38 5.04 -1.07 -15.24
C LYS A 38 3.80 -0.30 -14.85
N ARG A 39 2.70 -0.44 -15.61
CA ARG A 39 1.43 0.22 -15.26
C ARG A 39 0.87 -0.34 -13.94
N ALA A 40 0.98 -1.64 -13.73
CA ALA A 40 0.55 -2.26 -12.48
C ALA A 40 1.40 -1.79 -11.30
N ILE A 41 2.71 -1.67 -11.48
CA ILE A 41 3.63 -1.16 -10.47
C ILE A 41 3.26 0.27 -10.07
N ASP A 42 3.00 1.14 -11.05
CA ASP A 42 2.61 2.52 -10.76
C ASP A 42 1.33 2.59 -9.94
N ARG A 43 0.32 1.81 -10.33
CA ARG A 43 -0.95 1.74 -9.60
C ARG A 43 -0.76 1.22 -8.19
N LEU A 44 0.03 0.16 -8.03
CA LEU A 44 0.28 -0.45 -6.71
C LEU A 44 1.12 0.47 -5.82
N ASN A 45 2.06 1.23 -6.38
CA ASN A 45 2.82 2.22 -5.63
C ASN A 45 1.92 3.34 -5.12
N GLN A 46 0.95 3.79 -5.93
CA GLN A 46 -0.02 4.79 -5.51
C GLN A 46 -0.89 4.23 -4.37
N GLN A 47 -1.38 3.01 -4.52
CA GLN A 47 -2.17 2.32 -3.50
C GLN A 47 -1.37 2.17 -2.20
N ARG A 48 -0.10 1.79 -2.30
CA ARG A 48 0.78 1.67 -1.15
C ARG A 48 0.94 3.00 -0.42
N ASN A 49 1.18 4.08 -1.16
CA ASN A 49 1.33 5.41 -0.57
C ASN A 49 0.04 5.86 0.13
N ASP A 50 -1.12 5.61 -0.49
CA ASP A 50 -2.42 5.94 0.10
C ASP A 50 -2.64 5.17 1.40
N LEU A 51 -2.27 3.89 1.44
CA LEU A 51 -2.39 3.06 2.65
C LEU A 51 -1.47 3.57 3.76
N ILE A 52 -0.25 3.96 3.42
CA ILE A 52 0.70 4.52 4.41
C ILE A 52 0.12 5.81 5.01
N GLU A 53 -0.40 6.70 4.17
CA GLU A 53 -1.01 7.94 4.64
C GLU A 53 -2.20 7.68 5.56
N ARG A 54 -3.03 6.69 5.23
CA ARG A 54 -4.20 6.35 6.06
C ARG A 54 -3.77 5.74 7.38
N ILE A 55 -2.73 4.90 7.39
CA ILE A 55 -2.18 4.34 8.63
C ILE A 55 -1.66 5.46 9.51
N ASP A 56 -0.87 6.38 8.94
CA ASP A 56 -0.34 7.52 9.67
C ASP A 56 -1.46 8.38 10.26
N ALA A 57 -2.50 8.65 9.48
CA ALA A 57 -3.65 9.44 9.95
C ALA A 57 -4.36 8.74 11.11
N GLU A 58 -4.56 7.44 11.04
CA GLU A 58 -5.20 6.68 12.13
C GLU A 58 -4.35 6.66 13.39
N VAL A 59 -3.03 6.49 13.25
CA VAL A 59 -2.12 6.52 14.39
C VAL A 59 -2.15 7.89 15.06
N ARG A 60 -2.09 8.97 14.28
CA ARG A 60 -2.16 10.34 14.81
C ARG A 60 -3.49 10.59 15.51
N ARG A 61 -4.59 10.09 14.97
CA ARG A 61 -5.92 10.22 15.57
C ARG A 61 -5.97 9.55 16.94
N VAL A 62 -5.45 8.33 17.05
CA VAL A 62 -5.43 7.58 18.31
C VAL A 62 -4.53 8.27 19.34
N ILE A 63 -3.34 8.71 18.94
CA ILE A 63 -2.42 9.43 19.83
C ILE A 63 -3.06 10.75 20.29
N GLY A 64 -3.70 11.49 19.38
CA GLY A 64 -4.39 12.71 19.71
C GLY A 64 -5.51 12.50 20.73
N ALA A 65 -6.29 11.42 20.58
CA ALA A 65 -7.36 11.07 21.52
C ALA A 65 -6.79 10.73 22.89
N GLU A 66 -5.68 10.00 22.95
CA GLU A 66 -5.02 9.67 24.23
C GLU A 66 -4.50 10.93 24.93
N ARG A 67 -3.90 11.84 24.18
CA ARG A 67 -3.42 13.11 24.75
C ARG A 67 -4.55 13.98 25.26
N ALA A 68 -5.71 13.96 24.58
CA ALA A 68 -6.87 14.73 25.01
C ALA A 68 -7.47 14.23 26.31
N ARG A 69 -7.28 12.96 26.64
CA ARG A 69 -7.74 12.36 27.90
C ARG A 69 -6.82 12.66 29.08
N GLY A 70 -5.57 12.91 28.76
CA GLY A 70 -4.54 13.06 29.77
C GLY A 70 -4.35 14.42 30.29
#